data_65eb106d2f3423f2b6c696ad16a0edb9
#
_entry.id   65eb106d2f3423f2b6c696ad16a0edb9
#
_cell.length_a   1.000
_cell.length_b   1.000
_cell.length_c   1.000
_cell.angle_alpha   90.00
_cell.angle_beta   90.00
_cell.angle_gamma   90.00
#
_symmetry.space_group_name_H-M   'P 1'
#
loop_
_entity.id
_entity.type
_entity.pdbx_description
1 polymer ?
#
loop_
_entity_poly.entity_id
_entity_poly.type
_entity_poly.pdbx_seq_one_letter_code
_entity_poly.pdbx_strand_id
1 'polypeptide(L)'
;MNSSRYFISGILFVLIIIMGFVTKGMGRPLNTAVFTVHKLMSLAFVVYTVINILGLLKNSQANFLMWTMIFVSGLLTITLFATGAVLSFEKPAAKIIHILHNISPILLAISIGLSYYIAAKK
;
A
#
# COMPACT_ATOMS: atom_id res chain seq x y z
N MET A 1 -4.30 -3.75 -22.39
CA MET A 1 -3.98 -3.29 -21.03
C MET A 1 -2.47 -3.22 -20.88
N ASN A 2 -1.95 -2.11 -20.38
CA ASN A 2 -0.51 -1.85 -20.42
C ASN A 2 0.17 -2.52 -19.19
N SER A 3 0.81 -3.68 -19.39
CA SER A 3 1.49 -4.45 -18.33
C SER A 3 2.57 -3.65 -17.59
N SER A 4 3.13 -2.61 -18.22
CA SER A 4 4.09 -1.71 -17.59
C SER A 4 3.54 -0.98 -16.37
N ARG A 5 2.24 -0.69 -16.33
CA ARG A 5 1.61 -0.02 -15.18
C ARG A 5 1.62 -0.88 -13.92
N TYR A 6 1.39 -2.18 -14.08
CA TYR A 6 1.42 -3.13 -12.95
C TYR A 6 2.84 -3.37 -12.46
N PHE A 7 3.78 -3.39 -13.38
CA PHE A 7 5.20 -3.49 -13.06
C PHE A 7 5.69 -2.29 -12.24
N ILE A 8 5.32 -1.07 -12.64
CA ILE A 8 5.64 0.15 -11.89
C ILE A 8 5.02 0.12 -10.49
N SER A 9 3.75 -0.28 -10.36
CA SER A 9 3.10 -0.44 -9.05
C SER A 9 3.87 -1.43 -8.17
N GLY A 10 4.29 -2.55 -8.73
CA GLY A 10 5.07 -3.57 -8.01
C GLY A 10 6.42 -3.04 -7.52
N ILE A 11 7.15 -2.32 -8.36
CA ILE A 11 8.43 -1.69 -7.99
C ILE A 11 8.23 -0.68 -6.87
N LEU A 12 7.26 0.22 -6.99
CA LEU A 12 6.95 1.21 -5.95
C LEU A 12 6.63 0.52 -4.62
N PHE A 13 5.84 -0.54 -4.66
CA PHE A 13 5.47 -1.30 -3.46
C PHE A 13 6.68 -1.92 -2.79
N VAL A 14 7.56 -2.57 -3.54
CA VAL A 14 8.80 -3.17 -3.01
C VAL A 14 9.70 -2.09 -2.39
N LEU A 15 9.86 -0.95 -3.05
CA LEU A 15 10.66 0.17 -2.53
C LEU A 15 10.08 0.71 -1.22
N ILE A 16 8.75 0.82 -1.10
CA ILE A 16 8.09 1.25 0.14
C ILE A 16 8.38 0.28 1.28
N ILE A 17 8.31 -1.03 1.02
CA ILE A 17 8.62 -2.05 2.03
C ILE A 17 10.08 -1.94 2.47
N ILE A 18 11.01 -1.82 1.52
CA ILE A 18 12.43 -1.65 1.83
C ILE A 18 12.66 -0.41 2.69
N MET A 19 12.07 0.72 2.31
CA MET A 19 12.20 1.97 3.09
C MET A 19 11.55 1.87 4.46
N GLY A 20 10.47 1.11 4.60
CA GLY A 20 9.86 0.81 5.91
C GLY A 20 10.80 0.03 6.81
N PHE A 21 11.47 -1.01 6.30
CA PHE A 21 12.46 -1.77 7.05
C PHE A 21 13.69 -0.93 7.41
N VAL A 22 14.17 -0.09 6.50
CA VAL A 22 15.28 0.84 6.78
C VAL A 22 14.90 1.80 7.90
N THR A 23 13.71 2.39 7.85
CA THR A 23 13.19 3.29 8.89
C THR A 23 13.16 2.59 10.25
N LYS A 24 12.65 1.36 10.29
CA LYS A 24 12.60 0.54 11.52
C LYS A 24 13.99 0.20 12.03
N GLY A 25 14.92 -0.18 11.14
CA GLY A 25 16.27 -0.59 11.49
C GLY A 25 17.15 0.53 12.01
N MET A 26 16.86 1.78 11.63
CA MET A 26 17.58 2.95 12.15
C MET A 26 17.18 3.34 13.59
N GLY A 27 16.11 2.74 14.11
CA GLY A 27 15.67 2.96 15.49
C GLY A 27 15.03 4.32 15.73
N ARG A 28 14.95 4.69 17.02
CA ARG A 28 14.38 5.97 17.45
C ARG A 28 15.47 6.86 18.07
N PRO A 29 15.41 8.19 17.88
CA PRO A 29 14.37 8.92 17.11
C PRO A 29 14.42 8.61 15.62
N LEU A 30 13.26 8.66 14.93
CA LEU A 30 13.19 8.33 13.52
C LEU A 30 14.03 9.30 12.69
N ASN A 31 14.78 8.77 11.72
CA ASN A 31 15.50 9.61 10.76
C ASN A 31 14.49 10.34 9.86
N THR A 32 14.46 11.67 9.96
CA THR A 32 13.48 12.51 9.27
C THR A 32 13.54 12.34 7.75
N ALA A 33 14.74 12.26 7.17
CA ALA A 33 14.91 12.11 5.73
C ALA A 33 14.34 10.76 5.23
N VAL A 34 14.74 9.65 5.86
CA VAL A 34 14.31 8.30 5.49
C VAL A 34 12.80 8.14 5.69
N PHE A 35 12.29 8.61 6.81
CA PHE A 35 10.88 8.55 7.13
C PHE A 35 10.02 9.39 6.17
N THR A 36 10.49 10.57 5.78
CA THR A 36 9.82 11.42 4.79
C THR A 36 9.77 10.76 3.43
N VAL A 37 10.87 10.13 2.98
CA VAL A 37 10.91 9.38 1.72
C VAL A 37 9.89 8.23 1.75
N HIS A 38 9.83 7.48 2.85
CA HIS A 38 8.85 6.40 3.02
C HIS A 38 7.41 6.91 2.89
N LYS A 39 7.07 8.02 3.54
CA LYS A 39 5.74 8.65 3.45
C LYS A 39 5.41 9.11 2.03
N LEU A 40 6.34 9.81 1.37
CA LEU A 40 6.11 10.34 0.02
C LEU A 40 5.93 9.21 -0.99
N MET A 41 6.74 8.16 -0.89
CA MET A 41 6.60 6.99 -1.76
C MET A 41 5.28 6.25 -1.52
N SER A 42 4.83 6.15 -0.27
CA SER A 42 3.54 5.55 0.07
C SER A 42 2.38 6.35 -0.52
N LEU A 43 2.43 7.68 -0.44
CA LEU A 43 1.43 8.55 -1.05
C LEU A 43 1.42 8.42 -2.57
N ALA A 44 2.60 8.44 -3.20
CA ALA A 44 2.72 8.26 -4.66
C ALA A 44 2.16 6.91 -5.11
N PHE A 45 2.42 5.83 -4.37
CA PHE A 45 1.86 4.51 -4.64
C PHE A 45 0.33 4.51 -4.58
N VAL A 46 -0.26 5.12 -3.55
CA VAL A 46 -1.73 5.19 -3.40
C VAL A 46 -2.35 5.95 -4.56
N VAL A 47 -1.83 7.13 -4.90
CA VAL A 47 -2.33 7.94 -6.03
C VAL A 47 -2.23 7.14 -7.34
N TYR A 48 -1.08 6.52 -7.60
CA TYR A 48 -0.86 5.72 -8.80
C TYR A 48 -1.81 4.52 -8.88
N THR A 49 -2.02 3.83 -7.75
CA THR A 49 -2.94 2.69 -7.66
C THR A 49 -4.38 3.10 -7.89
N VAL A 50 -4.83 4.23 -7.33
CA VAL A 50 -6.18 4.77 -7.56
C VAL A 50 -6.40 5.08 -9.04
N ILE A 51 -5.44 5.73 -9.70
CA ILE A 51 -5.52 6.01 -11.14
C ILE A 51 -5.65 4.72 -11.95
N ASN A 52 -4.88 3.70 -11.62
CA ASN A 52 -4.95 2.41 -12.30
C ASN A 52 -6.28 1.71 -12.08
N ILE A 53 -6.80 1.70 -10.86
CA ILE A 53 -8.11 1.10 -10.54
C ILE A 53 -9.24 1.81 -11.27
N LEU A 54 -9.23 3.14 -11.31
CA LEU A 54 -10.22 3.92 -12.07
C LEU A 54 -10.15 3.60 -13.57
N GLY A 55 -8.95 3.41 -14.12
CA GLY A 55 -8.76 2.96 -15.50
C GLY A 55 -9.33 1.57 -15.74
N LEU A 56 -9.13 0.64 -14.80
CA LEU A 56 -9.70 -0.71 -14.88
C LEU A 56 -11.23 -0.69 -14.86
N LEU A 57 -11.83 0.10 -13.99
CA LEU A 57 -13.28 0.20 -13.85
C LEU A 57 -13.93 0.79 -15.10
N LYS A 58 -13.24 1.65 -15.84
CA LYS A 58 -13.76 2.19 -17.13
C LYS A 58 -13.75 1.16 -18.24
N ASN A 59 -12.79 0.23 -18.22
CA ASN A 59 -12.52 -0.67 -19.35
C ASN A 59 -13.01 -2.10 -19.12
N SER A 60 -13.45 -2.44 -17.91
CA SER A 60 -13.93 -3.78 -17.56
C SER A 60 -15.24 -3.72 -16.79
N GLN A 61 -16.10 -4.71 -17.03
CA GLN A 61 -17.28 -4.90 -16.17
C GLN A 61 -16.81 -5.45 -14.82
N ALA A 62 -16.85 -4.60 -13.79
CA ALA A 62 -16.50 -5.01 -12.44
C ALA A 62 -17.57 -5.96 -11.88
N ASN A 63 -17.13 -7.15 -11.44
CA ASN A 63 -17.97 -8.09 -10.73
C ASN A 63 -17.92 -7.85 -9.21
N PHE A 64 -18.77 -8.56 -8.47
CA PHE A 64 -18.83 -8.47 -7.01
C PHE A 64 -17.47 -8.73 -6.35
N LEU A 65 -16.72 -9.73 -6.82
CA LEU A 65 -15.41 -10.06 -6.25
C LEU A 65 -14.41 -8.92 -6.44
N MET A 66 -14.39 -8.30 -7.62
CA MET A 66 -13.51 -7.15 -7.89
C MET A 66 -13.84 -5.97 -6.98
N TRP A 67 -15.13 -5.65 -6.80
CA TRP A 67 -15.55 -4.59 -5.88
C TRP A 67 -15.15 -4.89 -4.44
N THR A 68 -15.30 -6.14 -4.01
CA THR A 68 -14.87 -6.59 -2.66
C THR A 68 -13.37 -6.39 -2.46
N MET A 69 -12.55 -6.78 -3.45
CA MET A 69 -11.10 -6.61 -3.37
C MET A 69 -10.67 -5.14 -3.32
N ILE A 70 -11.34 -4.28 -4.11
CA ILE A 70 -11.10 -2.84 -4.09
C ILE A 70 -11.46 -2.24 -2.72
N PHE A 71 -12.60 -2.63 -2.16
CA PHE A 71 -13.04 -2.17 -0.84
C PHE A 71 -12.06 -2.60 0.27
N VAL A 72 -11.64 -3.86 0.27
CA VAL A 72 -10.64 -4.39 1.22
C VAL A 72 -9.32 -3.63 1.07
N SER A 73 -8.86 -3.38 -0.16
CA SER A 73 -7.65 -2.60 -0.40
C SER A 73 -7.76 -1.18 0.14
N GLY A 74 -8.91 -0.55 0.02
CA GLY A 74 -9.17 0.78 0.60
C GLY A 74 -9.08 0.78 2.12
N LEU A 75 -9.70 -0.20 2.79
CA LEU A 75 -9.63 -0.35 4.24
C LEU A 75 -8.20 -0.61 4.73
N LEU A 76 -7.45 -1.47 4.04
CA LEU A 76 -6.06 -1.76 4.38
C LEU A 76 -5.17 -0.53 4.19
N THR A 77 -5.41 0.27 3.15
CA THR A 77 -4.71 1.53 2.92
C THR A 77 -4.96 2.52 4.06
N ILE A 78 -6.21 2.69 4.49
CA ILE A 78 -6.56 3.54 5.64
C ILE A 78 -5.86 3.04 6.90
N THR A 79 -5.87 1.74 7.15
CA THR A 79 -5.17 1.11 8.29
C THR A 79 -3.67 1.41 8.26
N LEU A 80 -3.03 1.31 7.09
CA LEU A 80 -1.60 1.61 6.93
C LEU A 80 -1.27 3.07 7.23
N PHE A 81 -2.08 4.00 6.74
CA PHE A 81 -1.88 5.44 7.02
C PHE A 81 -2.13 5.76 8.49
N ALA A 82 -3.19 5.23 9.09
CA ALA A 82 -3.50 5.43 10.50
C ALA A 82 -2.41 4.86 11.42
N THR A 83 -2.00 3.62 11.19
CA THR A 83 -0.93 2.97 11.98
C THR A 83 0.42 3.64 11.75
N GLY A 84 0.74 4.01 10.53
CA GLY A 84 1.94 4.77 10.19
C GLY A 84 2.00 6.12 10.89
N ALA A 85 0.87 6.84 10.98
CA ALA A 85 0.77 8.08 11.72
C ALA A 85 1.04 7.88 13.22
N VAL A 86 0.45 6.85 13.83
CA VAL A 86 0.70 6.51 15.24
C VAL A 86 2.15 6.16 15.48
N LEU A 87 2.78 5.36 14.58
CA LEU A 87 4.18 4.99 14.68
C LEU A 87 5.14 6.17 14.49
N SER A 88 4.69 7.26 13.88
CA SER A 88 5.48 8.47 13.67
C SER A 88 5.63 9.32 14.94
N PHE A 89 4.82 9.10 15.97
CA PHE A 89 4.93 9.79 17.24
C PHE A 89 6.17 9.32 18.01
N GLU A 90 6.76 10.22 18.80
CA GLU A 90 7.95 9.92 19.61
C GLU A 90 7.67 8.91 20.72
N LYS A 91 6.42 8.80 21.17
CA LYS A 91 6.01 7.86 22.22
C LYS A 91 5.94 6.42 21.69
N PRO A 92 6.31 5.42 22.51
CA PRO A 92 6.18 4.02 22.11
C PRO A 92 4.73 3.67 21.76
N ALA A 93 4.52 3.09 20.59
CA ALA A 93 3.22 2.60 20.16
C ALA A 93 2.93 1.21 20.76
N ALA A 94 1.64 0.88 20.94
CA ALA A 94 1.23 -0.45 21.36
C ALA A 94 1.67 -1.53 20.36
N LYS A 95 1.99 -2.72 20.85
CA LYS A 95 2.45 -3.84 20.01
C LYS A 95 1.49 -4.14 18.86
N ILE A 96 0.18 -4.02 19.09
CA ILE A 96 -0.85 -4.25 18.05
C ILE A 96 -0.70 -3.30 16.85
N ILE A 97 -0.28 -2.06 17.07
CA ILE A 97 -0.07 -1.08 16.01
C ILE A 97 1.09 -1.51 15.10
N HIS A 98 2.19 -2.00 15.68
CA HIS A 98 3.33 -2.55 14.92
C HIS A 98 2.90 -3.77 14.09
N ILE A 99 2.13 -4.68 14.69
CA ILE A 99 1.62 -5.88 14.01
C ILE A 99 0.73 -5.49 12.84
N LEU A 100 -0.24 -4.60 13.04
CA LEU A 100 -1.14 -4.13 11.99
C LEU A 100 -0.38 -3.47 10.85
N HIS A 101 0.57 -2.60 11.16
CA HIS A 101 1.38 -1.92 10.14
C HIS A 101 2.27 -2.87 9.35
N ASN A 102 2.76 -3.94 9.96
CA ASN A 102 3.63 -4.92 9.31
C ASN A 102 2.86 -5.95 8.47
N ILE A 103 1.64 -6.32 8.88
CA ILE A 103 0.81 -7.33 8.19
C ILE A 103 0.00 -6.70 7.06
N SER A 104 -0.52 -5.49 7.24
CA SER A 104 -1.40 -4.83 6.27
C SER A 104 -0.80 -4.68 4.87
N PRO A 105 0.52 -4.41 4.67
CA PRO A 105 1.10 -4.35 3.33
C PRO A 105 1.00 -5.68 2.57
N ILE A 106 1.16 -6.80 3.26
CA ILE A 106 1.09 -8.14 2.66
C ILE A 106 -0.35 -8.40 2.18
N LEU A 107 -1.33 -8.12 3.02
CA LEU A 107 -2.74 -8.26 2.67
C LEU A 107 -3.14 -7.30 1.54
N LEU A 108 -2.61 -6.08 1.55
CA LEU A 108 -2.83 -5.09 0.50
C LEU A 108 -2.26 -5.57 -0.84
N ALA A 109 -1.05 -6.12 -0.86
CA ALA A 109 -0.44 -6.68 -2.08
C ALA A 109 -1.29 -7.81 -2.67
N ILE A 110 -1.81 -8.70 -1.82
CA ILE A 110 -2.69 -9.79 -2.24
C ILE A 110 -3.99 -9.22 -2.82
N SER A 111 -4.65 -8.29 -2.15
CA SER A 111 -5.93 -7.71 -2.58
C SER A 111 -5.80 -6.95 -3.91
N ILE A 112 -4.77 -6.14 -4.06
CA ILE A 112 -4.51 -5.38 -5.31
C ILE A 112 -4.11 -6.33 -6.44
N GLY A 113 -3.23 -7.29 -6.15
CA GLY A 113 -2.81 -8.30 -7.11
C GLY A 113 -3.98 -9.13 -7.65
N LEU A 114 -4.89 -9.55 -6.77
CA LEU A 114 -6.12 -10.25 -7.17
C LEU A 114 -7.03 -9.36 -8.01
N SER A 115 -7.17 -8.08 -7.67
CA SER A 115 -7.97 -7.12 -8.47
C SER A 115 -7.44 -7.03 -9.89
N TYR A 116 -6.12 -6.91 -10.05
CA TYR A 116 -5.48 -6.85 -11.37
C TYR A 116 -5.61 -8.18 -12.12
N TYR A 117 -5.45 -9.30 -11.45
CA TYR A 117 -5.59 -10.63 -12.06
C TYR A 117 -7.02 -10.88 -12.57
N ILE A 118 -8.03 -10.52 -11.76
CA ILE A 118 -9.44 -10.65 -12.17
C ILE A 118 -9.74 -9.76 -13.38
N ALA A 119 -9.22 -8.53 -13.38
CA ALA A 119 -9.40 -7.61 -14.50
C ALA A 119 -8.69 -8.09 -15.77
N ALA A 120 -7.53 -8.71 -15.65
CA ALA A 120 -6.78 -9.22 -16.79
C ALA A 120 -7.41 -10.47 -17.45
N LYS A 121 -8.17 -11.27 -16.71
CA LYS A 121 -8.88 -12.43 -17.24
C LYS A 121 -10.12 -12.12 -18.07
N LYS A 122 -10.60 -10.92 -18.00
CA LYS A 122 -11.75 -10.46 -18.78
C LYS A 122 -11.32 -9.79 -20.07
#